data_d7a110d37f0fda13e4cc6666639f4f02
#
_entry.id   d7a110d37f0fda13e4cc6666639f4f02
#
_cell.length_a   1.000
_cell.length_b   1.000
_cell.length_c   1.000
_cell.angle_alpha   90.00
_cell.angle_beta   90.00
_cell.angle_gamma   90.00
#
_symmetry.space_group_name_H-M   'P 1'
#
loop_
_entity.id
_entity.type
_entity.pdbx_description
1 polymer ?
#
loop_
_entity_poly.entity_id
_entity_poly.type
_entity_poly.pdbx_seq_one_letter_code
_entity_poly.pdbx_strand_id
1 'polypeptide(L)'
;MSSSSLKINLQATPTGLGAWRVSFLSLTLAALVTACGGGTSTTAALDPSAPGVTPLPITPPVVNPNTSTTVTPGVYTALLSGKEVTSIVMRNSSTNSASAQLYALQFSAPFDPDIYAGSLSGIGSNSATISNLTYFQNVSGTLRTGSASLTVPSAGLLKTTVSYSATPTEGARDLTWFANPDNRLKLDTPALLETIEGKWVGRWSYAYGYIDNFSLTVSDTGVVSSSMTFQSDCQISNGSVSPALGGVNLFSVSFAVPNATQCFVRSQNLTGVAYVTSSPASGKTQRLQWIATTADGRGVSFRADR
;
A
#
# COMPACT_ATOMS: atom_id res chain seq x y z
N MET A 1 27.47 -26.80 -41.72
CA MET A 1 27.01 -26.30 -40.43
C MET A 1 27.85 -25.08 -40.15
N SER A 2 27.31 -23.90 -40.44
CA SER A 2 28.05 -22.63 -40.40
C SER A 2 27.52 -21.82 -39.21
N SER A 3 28.39 -21.51 -38.26
CA SER A 3 28.15 -20.74 -37.07
C SER A 3 28.43 -19.25 -37.39
N SER A 4 27.39 -18.41 -37.40
CA SER A 4 27.54 -16.96 -37.59
C SER A 4 27.55 -16.27 -36.22
N SER A 5 28.71 -15.80 -35.81
CA SER A 5 28.90 -14.96 -34.63
C SER A 5 28.50 -13.51 -34.96
N LEU A 6 27.51 -12.99 -34.26
CA LEU A 6 27.11 -11.58 -34.32
C LEU A 6 28.00 -10.78 -33.37
N LYS A 7 28.86 -9.93 -33.89
CA LYS A 7 29.64 -8.94 -33.11
C LYS A 7 28.85 -7.67 -32.97
N ILE A 8 28.48 -7.32 -31.75
CA ILE A 8 27.88 -6.02 -31.40
C ILE A 8 29.00 -5.06 -31.04
N ASN A 9 29.12 -4.00 -31.80
CA ASN A 9 30.10 -2.93 -31.60
C ASN A 9 29.48 -1.82 -30.76
N LEU A 10 29.91 -1.66 -29.51
CA LEU A 10 29.52 -0.59 -28.62
C LEU A 10 30.53 0.56 -28.76
N GLN A 11 30.16 1.61 -29.45
CA GLN A 11 30.88 2.90 -29.43
C GLN A 11 30.34 3.76 -28.31
N ALA A 12 31.17 4.01 -27.30
CA ALA A 12 30.94 5.01 -26.27
C ALA A 12 31.52 6.35 -26.73
N THR A 13 30.71 7.39 -26.76
CA THR A 13 31.16 8.79 -26.86
C THR A 13 30.98 9.50 -25.52
N PRO A 14 32.02 10.13 -24.96
CA PRO A 14 31.88 10.98 -23.79
C PRO A 14 31.79 12.45 -24.21
N THR A 15 30.74 13.17 -23.83
CA THR A 15 30.78 14.64 -23.82
C THR A 15 29.85 15.22 -22.75
N GLY A 16 30.41 16.09 -21.91
CA GLY A 16 29.73 17.25 -21.38
C GLY A 16 29.57 17.34 -19.85
N LEU A 17 30.63 17.75 -19.17
CA LEU A 17 30.58 18.31 -17.81
C LEU A 17 29.86 19.66 -17.86
N GLY A 18 28.64 19.73 -17.38
CA GLY A 18 27.91 20.96 -17.07
C GLY A 18 27.90 21.23 -15.57
N ALA A 19 28.70 22.21 -15.14
CA ALA A 19 28.73 22.68 -13.75
C ALA A 19 27.44 23.44 -13.41
N TRP A 20 26.66 22.91 -12.50
CA TRP A 20 25.49 23.60 -11.93
C TRP A 20 25.90 24.28 -10.62
N ARG A 21 25.83 25.60 -10.62
CA ARG A 21 26.03 26.45 -9.43
C ARG A 21 24.77 26.34 -8.57
N VAL A 22 24.95 25.87 -7.34
CA VAL A 22 23.91 25.88 -6.31
C VAL A 22 23.99 27.22 -5.58
N SER A 23 22.97 28.05 -5.75
CA SER A 23 22.79 29.27 -4.95
C SER A 23 22.01 28.90 -3.69
N PHE A 24 22.65 29.04 -2.55
CA PHE A 24 21.98 28.97 -1.24
C PHE A 24 21.26 30.29 -0.97
N LEU A 25 19.94 30.24 -0.89
CA LEU A 25 19.13 31.34 -0.36
C LEU A 25 18.79 31.03 1.10
N SER A 26 19.42 31.73 2.02
CA SER A 26 19.12 31.66 3.45
C SER A 26 17.82 32.43 3.72
N LEU A 27 16.78 31.75 4.17
CA LEU A 27 15.54 32.37 4.63
C LEU A 27 15.47 32.24 6.16
N THR A 28 15.67 33.35 6.85
CA THR A 28 15.43 33.51 8.30
C THR A 28 13.93 33.57 8.57
N LEU A 29 13.40 32.61 9.32
CA LEU A 29 12.00 32.62 9.74
C LEU A 29 11.90 33.06 11.20
N ALA A 30 11.25 34.20 11.41
CA ALA A 30 10.95 34.75 12.74
C ALA A 30 9.82 33.97 13.41
N ALA A 31 10.05 33.62 14.67
CA ALA A 31 9.05 33.01 15.54
C ALA A 31 8.00 34.04 15.97
N LEU A 32 6.73 33.72 15.80
CA LEU A 32 5.60 34.39 16.46
C LEU A 32 4.92 33.37 17.38
N VAL A 33 5.14 33.58 18.67
CA VAL A 33 4.41 32.93 19.76
C VAL A 33 3.19 33.77 20.05
N THR A 34 1.97 33.21 19.95
CA THR A 34 0.76 33.80 20.53
C THR A 34 -0.06 32.73 21.23
N ALA A 35 -0.02 32.78 22.49
CA ALA A 35 -1.03 32.90 23.52
C ALA A 35 -2.20 31.89 23.55
N CYS A 36 -2.14 31.14 24.62
CA CYS A 36 -3.16 30.53 25.45
C CYS A 36 -4.57 31.11 25.31
N GLY A 37 -5.57 30.23 25.01
CA GLY A 37 -6.99 30.46 25.22
C GLY A 37 -7.59 29.20 25.82
N GLY A 38 -7.57 29.09 27.15
CA GLY A 38 -8.26 28.05 27.90
C GLY A 38 -9.78 28.25 27.81
N GLY A 39 -10.46 27.44 27.03
CA GLY A 39 -11.91 27.30 27.04
C GLY A 39 -12.30 26.11 27.91
N THR A 40 -12.78 26.36 29.14
CA THR A 40 -13.45 25.37 29.98
C THR A 40 -14.79 25.03 29.35
N SER A 41 -14.89 23.88 28.67
CA SER A 41 -16.17 23.32 28.24
C SER A 41 -16.88 22.76 29.47
N THR A 42 -17.83 23.48 30.00
CA THR A 42 -18.81 22.93 30.94
C THR A 42 -19.69 21.95 30.16
N THR A 43 -19.49 20.67 30.35
CA THR A 43 -20.43 19.63 29.94
C THR A 43 -21.68 19.78 30.79
N ALA A 44 -22.75 20.37 30.23
CA ALA A 44 -24.08 20.31 30.82
C ALA A 44 -24.51 18.84 30.83
N ALA A 45 -24.67 18.25 32.01
CA ALA A 45 -25.28 16.95 32.18
C ALA A 45 -26.71 17.00 31.65
N LEU A 46 -27.00 16.23 30.59
CA LEU A 46 -28.35 16.07 30.10
C LEU A 46 -29.14 15.22 31.08
N ASP A 47 -30.30 15.76 31.54
CA ASP A 47 -31.24 15.07 32.41
C ASP A 47 -31.76 13.78 31.71
N PRO A 48 -31.58 12.59 32.30
CA PRO A 48 -31.99 11.32 31.70
C PRO A 48 -33.50 11.07 31.74
N SER A 49 -34.30 12.02 32.23
CA SER A 49 -35.75 11.82 32.44
C SER A 49 -36.64 12.41 31.34
N ALA A 50 -36.10 12.93 30.24
CA ALA A 50 -36.91 13.44 29.15
C ALA A 50 -37.50 12.30 28.32
N PRO A 51 -38.83 12.10 28.24
CA PRO A 51 -39.44 11.06 27.44
C PRO A 51 -39.32 11.42 25.95
N GLY A 52 -38.66 10.57 25.17
CA GLY A 52 -38.66 10.64 23.71
C GLY A 52 -37.29 10.74 23.02
N VAL A 53 -36.18 10.67 23.74
CA VAL A 53 -34.84 10.59 23.09
C VAL A 53 -34.52 9.13 22.80
N THR A 54 -34.74 8.73 21.56
CA THR A 54 -34.18 7.44 21.05
C THR A 54 -32.65 7.52 21.20
N PRO A 55 -31.97 6.57 21.88
CA PRO A 55 -30.54 6.58 21.96
C PRO A 55 -29.97 6.55 20.55
N LEU A 56 -29.17 7.55 20.21
CA LEU A 56 -28.40 7.53 18.97
C LEU A 56 -27.58 6.22 18.93
N PRO A 57 -27.55 5.52 17.80
CA PRO A 57 -26.72 4.33 17.68
C PRO A 57 -25.29 4.70 18.07
N ILE A 58 -24.76 4.05 19.11
CA ILE A 58 -23.39 4.22 19.55
C ILE A 58 -22.50 3.71 18.42
N THR A 59 -22.03 4.61 17.58
CA THR A 59 -21.01 4.28 16.59
C THR A 59 -19.77 3.84 17.38
N PRO A 60 -19.21 2.65 17.12
CA PRO A 60 -17.99 2.23 17.80
C PRO A 60 -16.93 3.32 17.63
N PRO A 61 -16.16 3.64 18.67
CA PRO A 61 -15.13 4.67 18.56
C PRO A 61 -14.18 4.31 17.43
N VAL A 62 -14.05 5.21 16.48
CA VAL A 62 -13.05 5.10 15.42
C VAL A 62 -11.68 5.22 16.10
N VAL A 63 -10.92 4.12 16.11
CA VAL A 63 -9.59 4.12 16.70
C VAL A 63 -8.65 4.85 15.75
N ASN A 64 -8.24 6.06 16.14
CA ASN A 64 -7.25 6.81 15.40
C ASN A 64 -5.89 6.08 15.48
N PRO A 65 -5.32 5.61 14.35
CA PRO A 65 -4.05 4.88 14.36
C PRO A 65 -2.89 5.71 14.94
N ASN A 66 -2.97 7.04 14.88
CA ASN A 66 -1.93 7.92 15.43
C ASN A 66 -1.84 7.88 16.96
N THR A 67 -2.89 7.45 17.66
CA THR A 67 -2.93 7.36 19.13
C THR A 67 -3.06 5.92 19.63
N SER A 68 -3.18 4.95 18.73
CA SER A 68 -3.37 3.56 19.10
C SER A 68 -2.12 2.95 19.73
N THR A 69 -2.32 2.21 20.80
CA THR A 69 -1.30 1.33 21.43
C THR A 69 -1.43 -0.12 20.97
N THR A 70 -2.32 -0.39 20.02
CA THR A 70 -2.58 -1.72 19.49
C THR A 70 -2.39 -1.73 17.97
N VAL A 71 -2.14 -2.91 17.39
CA VAL A 71 -2.07 -3.10 15.94
C VAL A 71 -3.46 -2.87 15.36
N THR A 72 -3.63 -1.84 14.55
CA THR A 72 -4.90 -1.41 13.95
C THR A 72 -4.86 -1.47 12.43
N PRO A 73 -6.01 -1.60 11.77
CA PRO A 73 -6.11 -1.41 10.32
C PRO A 73 -5.61 -0.02 9.92
N GLY A 74 -4.91 0.05 8.79
CA GLY A 74 -4.39 1.31 8.31
C GLY A 74 -3.24 1.16 7.32
N VAL A 75 -2.77 2.31 6.85
CA VAL A 75 -1.55 2.44 6.03
C VAL A 75 -0.48 3.11 6.87
N TYR A 76 0.70 2.52 6.86
CA TYR A 76 1.86 2.96 7.62
C TYR A 76 3.06 3.08 6.69
N THR A 77 3.82 4.15 6.83
CA THR A 77 5.00 4.41 5.99
C THR A 77 6.28 4.49 6.81
N ALA A 78 7.36 3.97 6.24
CA ALA A 78 8.68 3.92 6.84
C ALA A 78 9.77 4.16 5.79
N LEU A 79 10.98 4.32 6.27
CA LEU A 79 12.20 4.20 5.46
C LEU A 79 13.02 3.02 5.97
N LEU A 80 13.35 2.08 5.08
CA LEU A 80 14.26 0.97 5.36
C LEU A 80 15.49 1.11 4.45
N SER A 81 16.63 1.41 5.04
CA SER A 81 17.88 1.64 4.29
C SER A 81 17.73 2.71 3.19
N GLY A 82 16.99 3.79 3.48
CA GLY A 82 16.71 4.88 2.54
C GLY A 82 15.64 4.59 1.49
N LYS A 83 15.00 3.42 1.54
CA LYS A 83 13.92 3.02 0.64
C LYS A 83 12.57 3.13 1.34
N GLU A 84 11.57 3.64 0.63
CA GLU A 84 10.21 3.71 1.17
C GLU A 84 9.63 2.30 1.36
N VAL A 85 9.04 2.08 2.53
CA VAL A 85 8.24 0.88 2.83
C VAL A 85 6.85 1.35 3.21
N THR A 86 5.84 0.83 2.54
CA THR A 86 4.44 1.04 2.89
C THR A 86 3.86 -0.26 3.41
N SER A 87 3.38 -0.28 4.64
CA SER A 87 2.70 -1.43 5.27
C SER A 87 1.21 -1.13 5.37
N ILE A 88 0.38 -2.07 4.95
CA ILE A 88 -1.09 -1.94 4.96
C ILE A 88 -1.66 -3.09 5.78
N VAL A 89 -2.36 -2.76 6.84
CA VAL A 89 -3.09 -3.71 7.69
C VAL A 89 -4.57 -3.59 7.35
N MET A 90 -5.19 -4.66 6.85
CA MET A 90 -6.59 -4.68 6.44
C MET A 90 -7.33 -5.84 7.10
N ARG A 91 -8.54 -5.62 7.63
CA ARG A 91 -9.40 -6.69 8.17
C ARG A 91 -9.94 -7.59 7.06
N ASN A 92 -9.94 -8.90 7.31
CA ASN A 92 -10.46 -9.89 6.34
C ASN A 92 -11.96 -10.13 6.48
N SER A 93 -12.52 -9.92 7.67
CA SER A 93 -13.92 -10.25 7.96
C SER A 93 -14.48 -9.33 9.03
N SER A 94 -15.77 -9.02 8.92
CA SER A 94 -16.52 -8.30 9.96
C SER A 94 -16.82 -9.17 11.18
N THR A 95 -16.88 -10.49 10.99
CA THR A 95 -17.27 -11.45 12.04
C THR A 95 -16.08 -11.93 12.86
N ASN A 96 -14.87 -11.91 12.30
CA ASN A 96 -13.65 -12.26 13.04
C ASN A 96 -12.77 -11.01 13.16
N SER A 97 -12.93 -10.28 14.25
CA SER A 97 -12.18 -9.05 14.53
C SER A 97 -10.67 -9.27 14.72
N ALA A 98 -10.25 -10.52 14.99
CA ALA A 98 -8.84 -10.86 15.22
C ALA A 98 -8.07 -11.23 13.96
N SER A 99 -8.74 -11.42 12.81
CA SER A 99 -8.06 -11.76 11.55
C SER A 99 -7.94 -10.57 10.62
N ALA A 100 -6.75 -10.41 10.07
CA ALA A 100 -6.45 -9.37 9.10
C ALA A 100 -5.43 -9.87 8.07
N GLN A 101 -5.16 -9.03 7.08
CA GLN A 101 -4.10 -9.25 6.11
C GLN A 101 -3.08 -8.13 6.23
N LEU A 102 -1.81 -8.48 6.18
CA LEU A 102 -0.72 -7.53 5.94
C LEU A 102 -0.36 -7.57 4.46
N TYR A 103 -0.27 -6.40 3.87
CA TYR A 103 0.45 -6.16 2.62
C TYR A 103 1.54 -5.14 2.90
N ALA A 104 2.75 -5.36 2.40
CA ALA A 104 3.76 -4.30 2.43
C ALA A 104 4.48 -4.22 1.09
N LEU A 105 4.81 -2.98 0.71
CA LEU A 105 5.59 -2.65 -0.47
C LEU A 105 6.91 -2.05 -0.02
N GLN A 106 8.02 -2.61 -0.48
CA GLN A 106 9.33 -2.00 -0.35
C GLN A 106 9.82 -1.58 -1.74
N PHE A 107 9.96 -0.29 -1.96
CA PHE A 107 10.45 0.23 -3.22
C PHE A 107 11.97 0.07 -3.31
N SER A 108 12.44 -0.98 -3.98
CA SER A 108 13.88 -1.23 -4.19
C SER A 108 14.47 -0.40 -5.33
N ALA A 109 13.65 -0.08 -6.33
CA ALA A 109 13.89 0.92 -7.37
C ALA A 109 12.66 1.84 -7.44
N PRO A 110 12.72 3.00 -8.12
CA PRO A 110 11.62 3.99 -8.07
C PRO A 110 10.25 3.45 -8.46
N PHE A 111 10.17 2.24 -9.02
CA PHE A 111 8.92 1.74 -9.60
C PHE A 111 8.69 0.23 -9.48
N ASP A 112 9.62 -0.53 -8.92
CA ASP A 112 9.52 -1.99 -8.81
C ASP A 112 9.53 -2.42 -7.34
N PRO A 113 8.38 -2.35 -6.65
CA PRO A 113 8.32 -2.71 -5.26
C PRO A 113 8.42 -4.22 -5.06
N ASP A 114 9.19 -4.62 -4.06
CA ASP A 114 9.07 -5.94 -3.47
C ASP A 114 7.80 -6.00 -2.64
N ILE A 115 7.09 -7.13 -2.69
CA ILE A 115 5.77 -7.31 -2.08
C ILE A 115 5.87 -8.33 -0.94
N TYR A 116 5.39 -7.93 0.24
CA TYR A 116 5.17 -8.83 1.37
C TYR A 116 3.68 -8.99 1.57
N ALA A 117 3.21 -10.22 1.79
CA ALA A 117 1.81 -10.48 2.09
C ALA A 117 1.66 -11.66 3.05
N GLY A 118 0.65 -11.61 3.90
CA GLY A 118 0.35 -12.72 4.80
C GLY A 118 -0.81 -12.46 5.72
N SER A 119 -1.43 -13.55 6.18
CA SER A 119 -2.53 -13.49 7.14
C SER A 119 -2.03 -13.15 8.53
N LEU A 120 -2.60 -12.12 9.12
CA LEU A 120 -2.23 -11.55 10.40
C LEU A 120 -3.21 -12.01 11.48
N SER A 121 -2.70 -12.50 12.58
CA SER A 121 -3.47 -12.82 13.81
C SER A 121 -3.08 -11.89 14.95
N GLY A 122 -4.03 -11.59 15.85
CA GLY A 122 -3.79 -10.73 17.01
C GLY A 122 -4.01 -9.24 16.77
N ILE A 123 -4.70 -8.85 15.69
CA ILE A 123 -5.09 -7.44 15.48
C ILE A 123 -5.96 -6.95 16.64
N GLY A 124 -5.76 -5.71 17.06
CA GLY A 124 -6.41 -5.14 18.24
C GLY A 124 -5.66 -5.38 19.55
N SER A 125 -4.54 -6.12 19.53
CA SER A 125 -3.59 -6.23 20.63
C SER A 125 -2.32 -5.43 20.34
N ASN A 126 -1.44 -5.29 21.33
CA ASN A 126 -0.17 -4.58 21.15
C ASN A 126 0.85 -5.36 20.31
N SER A 127 0.55 -6.62 19.98
CA SER A 127 1.34 -7.45 19.09
C SER A 127 0.46 -8.33 18.20
N ALA A 128 0.91 -8.58 16.99
CA ALA A 128 0.27 -9.47 16.02
C ALA A 128 1.35 -10.27 15.28
N THR A 129 0.99 -11.44 14.75
CA THR A 129 1.95 -12.33 14.09
C THR A 129 1.43 -12.84 12.76
N ILE A 130 2.37 -13.13 11.85
CA ILE A 130 2.13 -13.77 10.56
C ILE A 130 3.01 -15.02 10.50
N SER A 131 2.40 -16.18 10.39
CA SER A 131 3.12 -17.46 10.27
C SER A 131 3.48 -17.83 8.84
N ASN A 132 2.69 -17.38 7.86
CA ASN A 132 2.82 -17.69 6.45
C ASN A 132 3.02 -16.40 5.64
N LEU A 133 4.11 -15.69 5.92
CA LEU A 133 4.50 -14.53 5.14
C LEU A 133 5.06 -14.98 3.80
N THR A 134 4.60 -14.37 2.73
CA THR A 134 5.23 -14.46 1.41
C THR A 134 5.98 -13.16 1.12
N TYR A 135 7.18 -13.29 0.57
CA TYR A 135 7.96 -12.19 0.03
C TYR A 135 8.20 -12.43 -1.44
N PHE A 136 7.72 -11.54 -2.26
CA PHE A 136 7.84 -11.59 -3.70
C PHE A 136 8.70 -10.44 -4.21
N GLN A 137 9.83 -10.78 -4.82
CA GLN A 137 10.75 -9.83 -5.40
C GLN A 137 10.41 -9.62 -6.87
N ASN A 138 9.84 -8.47 -7.23
CA ASN A 138 9.39 -8.20 -8.59
C ASN A 138 10.53 -8.26 -9.62
N VAL A 139 11.69 -7.71 -9.31
CA VAL A 139 12.83 -7.66 -10.25
C VAL A 139 13.33 -9.05 -10.66
N SER A 140 13.35 -10.00 -9.74
CA SER A 140 13.87 -11.38 -9.99
C SER A 140 12.77 -12.42 -10.16
N GLY A 141 11.51 -12.06 -9.85
CA GLY A 141 10.40 -13.04 -9.77
C GLY A 141 10.57 -14.06 -8.66
N THR A 142 11.50 -13.82 -7.72
CA THR A 142 11.80 -14.75 -6.62
C THR A 142 10.70 -14.68 -5.57
N LEU A 143 10.18 -15.84 -5.20
CA LEU A 143 9.23 -16.00 -4.10
C LEU A 143 9.93 -16.68 -2.92
N ARG A 144 9.73 -16.11 -1.71
CA ARG A 144 10.22 -16.67 -0.44
C ARG A 144 9.09 -16.75 0.56
N THR A 145 9.25 -17.64 1.52
CA THR A 145 8.33 -17.76 2.65
C THR A 145 9.03 -17.41 3.95
N GLY A 146 8.26 -16.99 4.93
CA GLY A 146 8.79 -16.61 6.23
C GLY A 146 7.71 -16.35 7.25
N SER A 147 8.05 -15.56 8.23
CA SER A 147 7.16 -15.09 9.29
C SER A 147 7.34 -13.58 9.51
N ALA A 148 6.37 -12.96 10.15
CA ALA A 148 6.52 -11.59 10.63
C ALA A 148 5.88 -11.40 11.99
N SER A 149 6.38 -10.42 12.73
CA SER A 149 5.74 -9.89 13.92
C SER A 149 5.53 -8.38 13.78
N LEU A 150 4.36 -7.93 14.21
CA LEU A 150 4.01 -6.53 14.30
C LEU A 150 3.83 -6.17 15.77
N THR A 151 4.40 -5.07 16.21
CA THR A 151 4.23 -4.56 17.57
C THR A 151 4.03 -3.06 17.53
N VAL A 152 3.38 -2.51 18.56
CA VAL A 152 3.19 -1.06 18.74
C VAL A 152 3.99 -0.63 19.97
N PRO A 153 5.30 -0.29 19.81
CA PRO A 153 6.17 0.08 20.93
C PRO A 153 5.79 1.43 21.55
N SER A 154 5.16 2.30 20.80
CA SER A 154 4.58 3.58 21.26
C SER A 154 3.35 3.93 20.45
N ALA A 155 2.51 4.82 20.97
CA ALA A 155 1.26 5.19 20.31
C ALA A 155 1.49 5.59 18.83
N GLY A 156 0.77 4.94 17.94
CA GLY A 156 0.81 5.16 16.49
C GLY A 156 2.01 4.58 15.76
N LEU A 157 3.08 4.14 16.43
CA LEU A 157 4.26 3.59 15.78
C LEU A 157 4.11 2.08 15.58
N LEU A 158 4.13 1.63 14.33
CA LEU A 158 4.10 0.20 13.99
C LEU A 158 5.53 -0.29 13.73
N LYS A 159 6.02 -1.18 14.59
CA LYS A 159 7.25 -1.94 14.34
C LYS A 159 6.89 -3.24 13.64
N THR A 160 7.47 -3.48 12.48
CA THR A 160 7.37 -4.75 11.75
C THR A 160 8.73 -5.42 11.71
N THR A 161 8.80 -6.67 12.11
CA THR A 161 9.99 -7.52 11.96
C THR A 161 9.62 -8.70 11.07
N VAL A 162 10.37 -8.90 10.01
CA VAL A 162 10.18 -9.98 9.03
C VAL A 162 11.39 -10.88 9.05
N SER A 163 11.16 -12.18 9.10
CA SER A 163 12.17 -13.23 8.99
C SER A 163 11.81 -14.15 7.83
N TYR A 164 12.70 -14.30 6.86
CA TYR A 164 12.48 -15.23 5.75
C TYR A 164 13.64 -16.18 5.54
N SER A 165 13.30 -17.37 5.03
CA SER A 165 14.22 -18.49 4.84
C SER A 165 15.26 -18.19 3.76
N ALA A 166 16.41 -18.85 3.88
CA ALA A 166 17.41 -18.89 2.83
C ALA A 166 16.87 -19.52 1.54
N THR A 167 17.34 -19.03 0.41
CA THR A 167 17.22 -19.69 -0.90
C THR A 167 18.58 -20.28 -1.30
N PRO A 168 18.65 -21.07 -2.36
CA PRO A 168 19.95 -21.57 -2.86
C PRO A 168 20.96 -20.46 -3.21
N THR A 169 20.48 -19.26 -3.52
CA THR A 169 21.31 -18.13 -3.95
C THR A 169 21.50 -17.04 -2.91
N GLU A 170 20.65 -17.01 -1.85
CA GLU A 170 20.69 -15.96 -0.81
C GLU A 170 20.39 -16.56 0.56
N GLY A 171 21.13 -16.11 1.57
CA GLY A 171 20.93 -16.51 2.96
C GLY A 171 19.60 -16.07 3.55
N ALA A 172 19.26 -16.65 4.70
CA ALA A 172 18.16 -16.16 5.54
C ALA A 172 18.39 -14.68 5.91
N ARG A 173 17.30 -13.93 6.04
CA ARG A 173 17.35 -12.49 6.38
C ARG A 173 16.30 -12.12 7.39
N ASP A 174 16.70 -11.22 8.28
CA ASP A 174 15.80 -10.51 9.19
C ASP A 174 15.78 -9.03 8.82
N LEU A 175 14.59 -8.49 8.65
CA LEU A 175 14.38 -7.07 8.37
C LEU A 175 13.48 -6.48 9.46
N THR A 176 13.81 -5.28 9.90
CA THR A 176 12.96 -4.54 10.84
C THR A 176 12.79 -3.11 10.38
N TRP A 177 11.57 -2.62 10.41
CA TRP A 177 11.28 -1.21 10.16
C TRP A 177 10.24 -0.68 11.16
N PHE A 178 10.26 0.64 11.34
CA PHE A 178 9.35 1.38 12.19
C PHE A 178 8.55 2.34 11.32
N ALA A 179 7.26 2.11 11.24
CA ALA A 179 6.35 2.82 10.33
C ALA A 179 5.37 3.70 11.11
N ASN A 180 5.20 4.93 10.64
CA ASN A 180 4.18 5.85 11.14
C ASN A 180 2.93 5.74 10.28
N PRO A 181 1.73 6.03 10.83
CA PRO A 181 0.52 6.16 10.05
C PRO A 181 0.70 7.18 8.92
N ASP A 182 0.24 6.82 7.73
CA ASP A 182 0.30 7.72 6.58
C ASP A 182 -0.75 8.84 6.73
N ASN A 183 -0.30 10.04 7.11
CA ASN A 183 -1.16 11.19 7.32
C ASN A 183 -1.83 11.72 6.03
N ARG A 184 -1.41 11.26 4.86
CA ARG A 184 -2.04 11.58 3.57
C ARG A 184 -3.37 10.85 3.39
N LEU A 185 -3.62 9.81 4.17
CA LEU A 185 -4.82 9.01 4.14
C LEU A 185 -5.68 9.30 5.37
N LYS A 186 -6.92 9.71 5.15
CA LYS A 186 -7.92 9.85 6.22
C LYS A 186 -8.44 8.46 6.60
N LEU A 187 -7.76 7.80 7.52
CA LEU A 187 -8.09 6.43 7.94
C LEU A 187 -9.34 6.34 8.84
N ASP A 188 -9.79 7.46 9.38
CA ASP A 188 -10.95 7.60 10.25
C ASP A 188 -12.28 7.73 9.49
N THR A 189 -12.24 7.69 8.18
CA THR A 189 -13.42 7.73 7.32
C THR A 189 -13.55 6.43 6.52
N PRO A 190 -14.77 5.89 6.35
CA PRO A 190 -14.99 4.75 5.48
C PRO A 190 -14.58 5.07 4.03
N ALA A 191 -14.08 4.07 3.32
CA ALA A 191 -13.84 4.18 1.90
C ALA A 191 -15.14 4.37 1.13
N LEU A 192 -15.17 5.31 0.19
CA LEU A 192 -16.28 5.56 -0.70
C LEU A 192 -15.86 5.26 -2.13
N LEU A 193 -16.66 4.50 -2.89
CA LEU A 193 -16.35 4.12 -4.27
C LEU A 193 -16.09 5.33 -5.16
N GLU A 194 -16.79 6.44 -4.95
CA GLU A 194 -16.57 7.73 -5.67
C GLU A 194 -15.12 8.25 -5.56
N THR A 195 -14.37 7.87 -4.51
CA THR A 195 -12.96 8.30 -4.38
C THR A 195 -12.02 7.54 -5.28
N ILE A 196 -12.36 6.29 -5.66
CA ILE A 196 -11.55 5.44 -6.53
C ILE A 196 -12.14 5.31 -7.94
N GLU A 197 -13.40 5.68 -8.13
CA GLU A 197 -14.12 5.64 -9.41
C GLU A 197 -13.39 6.43 -10.50
N GLY A 198 -13.57 5.96 -11.74
CA GLY A 198 -13.05 6.61 -12.94
C GLY A 198 -11.80 5.95 -13.49
N LYS A 199 -11.18 6.66 -14.45
CA LYS A 199 -10.00 6.17 -15.16
C LYS A 199 -8.73 6.61 -14.46
N TRP A 200 -7.83 5.65 -14.26
CA TRP A 200 -6.50 5.82 -13.74
C TRP A 200 -5.47 5.36 -14.76
N VAL A 201 -4.45 6.16 -15.01
CA VAL A 201 -3.35 5.82 -15.93
C VAL A 201 -2.05 5.91 -15.15
N GLY A 202 -1.31 4.81 -15.13
CA GLY A 202 -0.11 4.73 -14.31
C GLY A 202 0.77 3.54 -14.67
N ARG A 203 1.54 3.10 -13.68
CA ARG A 203 2.46 1.98 -13.81
C ARG A 203 1.88 0.74 -13.14
N TRP A 204 1.89 -0.35 -13.88
CA TRP A 204 1.62 -1.70 -13.41
C TRP A 204 2.94 -2.45 -13.28
N SER A 205 3.30 -2.87 -12.08
CA SER A 205 4.52 -3.64 -11.81
C SER A 205 4.17 -5.10 -11.52
N TYR A 206 4.94 -6.00 -12.08
CA TYR A 206 4.79 -7.45 -12.00
C TYR A 206 6.17 -8.13 -12.03
N ALA A 207 6.22 -9.46 -11.97
CA ALA A 207 7.48 -10.21 -12.07
C ALA A 207 8.29 -9.81 -13.31
N TYR A 208 9.55 -9.49 -13.11
CA TYR A 208 10.54 -9.15 -14.13
C TYR A 208 10.30 -7.82 -14.86
N GLY A 209 9.38 -6.96 -14.40
CA GLY A 209 9.21 -5.69 -15.05
C GLY A 209 7.97 -4.88 -14.68
N TYR A 210 7.71 -3.90 -15.52
CA TYR A 210 6.57 -3.01 -15.38
C TYR A 210 6.00 -2.60 -16.74
N ILE A 211 4.77 -2.09 -16.73
CA ILE A 211 4.11 -1.50 -17.88
C ILE A 211 3.74 -0.08 -17.50
N ASP A 212 4.28 0.89 -18.24
CA ASP A 212 3.87 2.29 -18.15
C ASP A 212 2.59 2.54 -18.96
N ASN A 213 1.85 3.55 -18.57
CA ASN A 213 0.58 3.94 -19.21
C ASN A 213 -0.50 2.83 -19.15
N PHE A 214 -0.38 1.90 -18.21
CA PHE A 214 -1.44 0.96 -17.93
C PHE A 214 -2.70 1.71 -17.50
N SER A 215 -3.82 1.45 -18.17
CA SER A 215 -5.09 2.09 -17.89
C SER A 215 -6.02 1.16 -17.15
N LEU A 216 -6.45 1.58 -15.97
CA LEU A 216 -7.41 0.90 -15.11
C LEU A 216 -8.64 1.80 -14.97
N THR A 217 -9.81 1.22 -15.11
CA THR A 217 -11.09 1.92 -14.92
C THR A 217 -11.90 1.22 -13.85
N VAL A 218 -12.38 1.99 -12.89
CA VAL A 218 -13.29 1.54 -11.83
C VAL A 218 -14.65 2.20 -12.07
N SER A 219 -15.71 1.39 -12.13
CA SER A 219 -17.08 1.91 -12.25
C SER A 219 -17.63 2.38 -10.90
N ASP A 220 -18.75 3.07 -10.91
CA ASP A 220 -19.54 3.47 -9.73
C ASP A 220 -20.00 2.27 -8.87
N THR A 221 -20.14 1.09 -9.48
CA THR A 221 -20.46 -0.16 -8.79
C THR A 221 -19.24 -0.97 -8.36
N GLY A 222 -18.03 -0.45 -8.58
CA GLY A 222 -16.78 -1.12 -8.22
C GLY A 222 -16.32 -2.20 -9.19
N VAL A 223 -16.91 -2.28 -10.40
CA VAL A 223 -16.37 -3.16 -11.44
C VAL A 223 -15.08 -2.59 -11.98
N VAL A 224 -14.05 -3.44 -12.08
CA VAL A 224 -12.72 -3.06 -12.54
C VAL A 224 -12.44 -3.66 -13.91
N SER A 225 -12.01 -2.82 -14.82
CA SER A 225 -11.51 -3.20 -16.15
C SER A 225 -10.18 -2.54 -16.43
N SER A 226 -9.41 -3.11 -17.34
CA SER A 226 -8.17 -2.50 -17.81
C SER A 226 -8.11 -2.47 -19.32
N SER A 227 -7.41 -1.48 -19.86
CA SER A 227 -7.07 -1.43 -21.28
C SER A 227 -5.56 -1.20 -21.41
N MET A 228 -4.96 -1.89 -22.38
CA MET A 228 -3.53 -1.76 -22.70
C MET A 228 -3.36 -1.52 -24.18
N THR A 229 -2.45 -0.61 -24.52
CA THR A 229 -2.21 -0.23 -25.93
C THR A 229 -1.31 -1.24 -26.65
N PHE A 230 -0.49 -2.03 -25.92
CA PHE A 230 0.55 -2.86 -26.53
C PHE A 230 0.56 -4.36 -26.13
N GLN A 231 -0.19 -4.75 -25.10
CA GLN A 231 -0.23 -6.15 -24.62
C GLN A 231 -1.65 -6.50 -24.19
N SER A 232 -2.49 -6.84 -25.18
CA SER A 232 -3.89 -7.24 -24.94
C SER A 232 -4.04 -8.41 -23.96
N ASP A 233 -2.98 -9.17 -23.78
CA ASP A 233 -2.97 -10.42 -23.05
C ASP A 233 -2.88 -10.26 -21.52
N CYS A 234 -2.52 -9.06 -21.01
CA CYS A 234 -2.43 -8.76 -19.59
C CYS A 234 -3.63 -7.97 -19.05
N GLN A 235 -4.77 -8.05 -19.71
CA GLN A 235 -5.97 -7.36 -19.26
C GLN A 235 -6.52 -7.98 -17.98
N ILE A 236 -7.01 -7.14 -17.09
CA ILE A 236 -7.78 -7.55 -15.92
C ILE A 236 -9.15 -8.04 -16.38
N SER A 237 -9.56 -9.21 -15.92
CA SER A 237 -10.90 -9.74 -16.07
C SER A 237 -11.55 -10.03 -14.72
N ASN A 238 -12.87 -9.99 -14.65
CA ASN A 238 -13.65 -10.22 -13.43
C ASN A 238 -13.16 -9.36 -12.26
N GLY A 239 -12.73 -8.12 -12.57
CA GLY A 239 -12.21 -7.21 -11.57
C GLY A 239 -13.32 -6.59 -10.72
N SER A 240 -13.09 -6.53 -9.41
CA SER A 240 -13.98 -5.86 -8.47
C SER A 240 -13.18 -5.13 -7.40
N VAL A 241 -13.74 -4.02 -6.94
CA VAL A 241 -13.28 -3.25 -5.80
C VAL A 241 -14.47 -2.93 -4.90
N SER A 242 -14.28 -3.03 -3.60
CA SER A 242 -15.29 -2.70 -2.60
C SER A 242 -14.65 -2.07 -1.37
N PRO A 243 -15.36 -1.22 -0.61
CA PRO A 243 -14.86 -0.72 0.66
C PRO A 243 -14.41 -1.88 1.57
N ALA A 244 -13.22 -1.73 2.17
CA ALA A 244 -12.70 -2.72 3.10
C ALA A 244 -13.49 -2.69 4.42
N LEU A 245 -13.52 -3.84 5.08
CA LEU A 245 -14.19 -3.97 6.38
C LEU A 245 -13.45 -3.19 7.46
N GLY A 246 -14.20 -2.67 8.42
CA GLY A 246 -13.64 -1.96 9.59
C GLY A 246 -13.73 -0.44 9.50
N GLY A 247 -14.43 0.13 8.52
CA GLY A 247 -14.70 1.58 8.45
C GLY A 247 -13.47 2.44 8.14
N VAL A 248 -12.42 1.84 7.59
CA VAL A 248 -11.18 2.52 7.19
C VAL A 248 -11.22 2.87 5.70
N ASN A 249 -10.49 3.90 5.30
CA ASN A 249 -10.40 4.35 3.91
C ASN A 249 -9.48 3.44 3.07
N LEU A 250 -9.82 2.16 3.06
CA LEU A 250 -9.18 1.12 2.26
C LEU A 250 -10.22 0.40 1.41
N PHE A 251 -9.79 -0.18 0.31
CA PHE A 251 -10.62 -0.99 -0.57
C PHE A 251 -10.06 -2.41 -0.66
N SER A 252 -10.92 -3.40 -0.58
CA SER A 252 -10.62 -4.77 -1.00
C SER A 252 -10.67 -4.85 -2.51
N VAL A 253 -9.72 -5.54 -3.12
CA VAL A 253 -9.67 -5.74 -4.57
C VAL A 253 -9.58 -7.21 -4.91
N SER A 254 -10.24 -7.60 -6.00
CA SER A 254 -10.16 -8.96 -6.55
C SER A 254 -10.25 -8.89 -8.07
N PHE A 255 -9.43 -9.65 -8.77
CA PHE A 255 -9.45 -9.74 -10.23
C PHE A 255 -8.71 -10.98 -10.71
N ALA A 256 -8.95 -11.35 -11.97
CA ALA A 256 -8.16 -12.36 -12.66
C ALA A 256 -7.32 -11.72 -13.78
N VAL A 257 -6.17 -12.31 -14.06
CA VAL A 257 -5.37 -11.98 -15.24
C VAL A 257 -5.42 -13.17 -16.19
N PRO A 258 -5.83 -13.00 -17.45
CA PRO A 258 -5.92 -14.09 -18.41
C PRO A 258 -4.58 -14.81 -18.60
N ASN A 259 -4.67 -16.09 -19.00
CA ASN A 259 -3.52 -16.97 -19.19
C ASN A 259 -2.76 -16.66 -20.49
N ALA A 260 -2.25 -15.43 -20.61
CA ALA A 260 -1.42 -15.08 -21.74
C ALA A 260 0.05 -15.39 -21.46
N THR A 261 0.75 -15.85 -22.48
CA THR A 261 2.16 -16.24 -22.42
C THR A 261 3.10 -15.13 -21.96
N GLN A 262 2.65 -13.89 -22.07
CA GLN A 262 3.43 -12.69 -21.72
C GLN A 262 3.05 -12.09 -20.36
N CYS A 263 1.95 -12.53 -19.73
CA CYS A 263 1.57 -12.14 -18.38
C CYS A 263 2.17 -13.08 -17.36
N PHE A 264 3.14 -12.62 -16.60
CA PHE A 264 3.87 -13.41 -15.60
C PHE A 264 3.03 -13.80 -14.37
N VAL A 265 1.79 -13.32 -14.28
CA VAL A 265 0.81 -13.69 -13.25
C VAL A 265 -0.29 -14.55 -13.89
N ARG A 266 0.13 -15.65 -14.49
CA ARG A 266 -0.73 -16.52 -15.30
C ARG A 266 -2.01 -16.94 -14.60
N SER A 267 -3.17 -16.70 -15.25
CA SER A 267 -4.48 -17.35 -15.00
C SER A 267 -4.93 -17.48 -13.55
N GLN A 268 -4.44 -16.62 -12.66
CA GLN A 268 -4.71 -16.73 -11.24
C GLN A 268 -5.63 -15.60 -10.79
N ASN A 269 -6.48 -15.92 -9.83
CA ASN A 269 -7.20 -14.91 -9.09
C ASN A 269 -6.23 -14.21 -8.14
N LEU A 270 -6.23 -12.88 -8.21
CA LEU A 270 -5.49 -12.03 -7.29
C LEU A 270 -6.46 -11.35 -6.35
N THR A 271 -6.06 -11.26 -5.09
CA THR A 271 -6.78 -10.49 -4.08
C THR A 271 -5.82 -9.52 -3.41
N GLY A 272 -6.34 -8.41 -2.94
CA GLY A 272 -5.46 -7.40 -2.38
C GLY A 272 -6.18 -6.20 -1.81
N VAL A 273 -5.47 -5.08 -1.81
CA VAL A 273 -5.89 -3.82 -1.22
C VAL A 273 -5.59 -2.66 -2.16
N ALA A 274 -6.48 -1.68 -2.18
CA ALA A 274 -6.22 -0.38 -2.81
C ALA A 274 -6.54 0.75 -1.84
N TYR A 275 -5.92 1.90 -2.07
CA TYR A 275 -6.22 3.15 -1.36
C TYR A 275 -5.87 4.36 -2.21
N VAL A 276 -6.52 5.48 -1.90
CA VAL A 276 -6.31 6.75 -2.58
C VAL A 276 -5.78 7.76 -1.56
N THR A 277 -4.66 8.41 -1.89
CA THR A 277 -4.07 9.49 -1.10
C THR A 277 -3.98 10.77 -1.90
N SER A 278 -3.56 11.87 -1.26
CA SER A 278 -3.09 13.03 -2.01
C SER A 278 -1.84 12.68 -2.84
N SER A 279 -1.80 13.15 -4.08
CA SER A 279 -0.62 12.95 -4.93
C SER A 279 0.50 13.92 -4.58
N PRO A 280 1.77 13.46 -4.44
CA PRO A 280 2.93 14.33 -4.37
C PRO A 280 3.39 14.82 -5.75
N ALA A 281 2.81 14.30 -6.85
CA ALA A 281 3.18 14.69 -8.21
C ALA A 281 2.61 16.08 -8.55
N SER A 282 3.44 16.93 -9.17
CA SER A 282 3.03 18.28 -9.59
C SER A 282 1.83 18.24 -10.54
N GLY A 283 0.83 19.07 -10.26
CA GLY A 283 -0.39 19.15 -11.06
C GLY A 283 -1.36 17.98 -10.92
N LYS A 284 -1.10 17.09 -9.93
CA LYS A 284 -1.97 15.97 -9.61
C LYS A 284 -2.54 16.15 -8.21
N THR A 285 -3.78 15.70 -8.02
CA THR A 285 -4.47 15.84 -6.71
C THR A 285 -4.58 14.53 -5.97
N GLN A 286 -4.65 13.42 -6.69
CA GLN A 286 -4.89 12.09 -6.12
C GLN A 286 -3.89 11.07 -6.64
N ARG A 287 -3.51 10.15 -5.77
CA ARG A 287 -2.71 8.95 -6.08
C ARG A 287 -3.46 7.71 -5.67
N LEU A 288 -3.66 6.81 -6.63
CA LEU A 288 -4.11 5.44 -6.39
C LEU A 288 -2.89 4.53 -6.21
N GLN A 289 -2.90 3.77 -5.13
CA GLN A 289 -1.98 2.67 -4.89
C GLN A 289 -2.78 1.38 -4.77
N TRP A 290 -2.33 0.33 -5.47
CA TRP A 290 -2.97 -0.97 -5.49
C TRP A 290 -1.92 -2.07 -5.33
N ILE A 291 -2.22 -3.06 -4.50
CA ILE A 291 -1.40 -4.25 -4.29
C ILE A 291 -2.31 -5.45 -4.35
N ALA A 292 -1.95 -6.46 -5.10
CA ALA A 292 -2.68 -7.73 -5.10
C ALA A 292 -1.72 -8.90 -5.22
N THR A 293 -2.08 -10.01 -4.60
CA THR A 293 -1.30 -11.25 -4.60
C THR A 293 -2.16 -12.44 -5.00
N THR A 294 -1.53 -13.41 -5.60
CA THR A 294 -2.08 -14.74 -5.84
C THR A 294 -2.05 -15.57 -4.55
N ALA A 295 -2.76 -16.68 -4.53
CA ALA A 295 -2.78 -17.58 -3.39
C ALA A 295 -1.39 -18.16 -3.05
N ASP A 296 -0.49 -18.31 -4.04
CA ASP A 296 0.89 -18.75 -3.85
C ASP A 296 1.85 -17.62 -3.46
N GLY A 297 1.35 -16.36 -3.36
CA GLY A 297 2.10 -15.21 -2.84
C GLY A 297 2.84 -14.37 -3.89
N ARG A 298 2.71 -14.67 -5.18
CA ARG A 298 3.19 -13.78 -6.24
C ARG A 298 2.35 -12.53 -6.27
N GLY A 299 2.96 -11.38 -6.54
CA GLY A 299 2.27 -10.12 -6.41
C GLY A 299 2.41 -9.21 -7.62
N VAL A 300 1.48 -8.27 -7.68
CA VAL A 300 1.48 -7.15 -8.61
C VAL A 300 1.17 -5.87 -7.83
N SER A 301 1.63 -4.75 -8.35
CA SER A 301 1.23 -3.45 -7.84
C SER A 301 0.86 -2.49 -8.97
N PHE A 302 -0.01 -1.55 -8.67
CA PHE A 302 -0.39 -0.48 -9.58
C PHE A 302 -0.29 0.85 -8.85
N ARG A 303 0.27 1.86 -9.52
CA ARG A 303 0.39 3.22 -9.01
C ARG A 303 0.04 4.21 -10.10
N ALA A 304 -0.92 5.07 -9.84
CA ALA A 304 -1.36 6.10 -10.77
C ALA A 304 -1.61 7.42 -10.04
N ASP A 305 -1.40 8.53 -10.75
CA ASP A 305 -1.68 9.89 -10.26
C ASP A 305 -2.65 10.59 -11.22
N ARG A 306 -3.69 11.26 -10.68
CA ARG A 306 -4.67 12.06 -11.45
C ARG A 306 -4.95 13.41 -10.81
#